data_4f86217025693262d9e8fa9b8386be6c
#
_entry.id   4f86217025693262d9e8fa9b8386be6c
#
_cell.length_a   1.000
_cell.length_b   1.000
_cell.length_c   1.000
_cell.angle_alpha   90.00
_cell.angle_beta   90.00
_cell.angle_gamma   90.00
#
_symmetry.space_group_name_H-M   'P 1'
#
loop_
_entity.id
_entity.type
_entity.pdbx_description
1 polymer ?
#
loop_
_entity_poly.entity_id
_entity_poly.type
_entity_poly.pdbx_seq_one_letter_code
_entity_poly.pdbx_strand_id
1 'polypeptide(L)'
;MIKVGIVGGTGYTGVELLRILAVHPDVTVSCITSRSEAGMPVADMYPNLRGHYDLAFSEPDVKTLAACDLVFFATPHGVAMRMMPELMAAGTRVVDLSADFRLRDLDVWAEWYGMPHESPEWAEKAVYGLPEVVRNKIRTAQLVANPGCYPTAVQLGFLPLLESGLVDPSRLIADAKSGASGAGRQGKIGMLHGEVGASFKAYGACGRRHLPEIRQGLSQAAGGDVGVTFVSHLIPMVRGIEATLYAELRNPADFDRL
;
A
#
# COMPACT_ATOMS: atom_id res chain seq x y z
N MET A 1 -6.12 18.01 -18.34
CA MET A 1 -6.31 17.47 -16.97
C MET A 1 -6.41 15.96 -17.05
N ILE A 2 -5.71 15.25 -16.20
CA ILE A 2 -5.72 13.78 -16.11
C ILE A 2 -7.02 13.35 -15.42
N LYS A 3 -7.81 12.52 -16.09
CA LYS A 3 -9.05 11.96 -15.53
C LYS A 3 -8.72 10.76 -14.65
N VAL A 4 -9.11 10.84 -13.38
CA VAL A 4 -8.83 9.81 -12.37
C VAL A 4 -10.12 9.12 -11.93
N GLY A 5 -10.09 7.79 -11.90
CA GLY A 5 -11.10 6.94 -11.25
C GLY A 5 -10.58 6.38 -9.92
N ILE A 6 -11.46 6.22 -8.94
CA ILE A 6 -11.13 5.62 -7.64
C ILE A 6 -12.09 4.46 -7.38
N VAL A 7 -11.55 3.24 -7.24
CA VAL A 7 -12.31 2.05 -6.85
C VAL A 7 -12.14 1.81 -5.35
N GLY A 8 -13.27 1.75 -4.61
CA GLY A 8 -13.25 1.54 -3.16
C GLY A 8 -13.06 2.84 -2.35
N GLY A 9 -13.81 3.89 -2.71
CA GLY A 9 -13.66 5.25 -2.16
C GLY A 9 -14.10 5.46 -0.71
N THR A 10 -14.75 4.50 -0.05
CA THR A 10 -15.34 4.68 1.29
C THR A 10 -14.38 4.39 2.46
N GLY A 11 -13.20 3.86 2.19
CA GLY A 11 -12.15 3.63 3.18
C GLY A 11 -11.29 4.86 3.45
N TYR A 12 -10.40 4.77 4.47
CA TYR A 12 -9.45 5.85 4.77
C TYR A 12 -8.52 6.15 3.59
N THR A 13 -8.07 5.15 2.85
CA THR A 13 -7.23 5.34 1.66
C THR A 13 -7.97 6.12 0.57
N GLY A 14 -9.27 5.81 0.36
CA GLY A 14 -10.11 6.52 -0.61
C GLY A 14 -10.29 8.00 -0.27
N VAL A 15 -10.61 8.34 0.98
CA VAL A 15 -10.76 9.74 1.39
C VAL A 15 -9.44 10.50 1.35
N GLU A 16 -8.31 9.85 1.64
CA GLU A 16 -7.00 10.50 1.52
C GLU A 16 -6.62 10.76 0.05
N LEU A 17 -6.93 9.84 -0.87
CA LEU A 17 -6.80 10.10 -2.31
C LEU A 17 -7.63 11.32 -2.72
N LEU A 18 -8.91 11.36 -2.36
CA LEU A 18 -9.77 12.52 -2.64
C LEU A 18 -9.17 13.82 -2.09
N ARG A 19 -8.72 13.82 -0.82
CA ARG A 19 -8.13 15.01 -0.18
C ARG A 19 -6.88 15.51 -0.90
N ILE A 20 -6.01 14.60 -1.33
CA ILE A 20 -4.77 14.95 -2.03
C ILE A 20 -5.09 15.43 -3.45
N LEU A 21 -5.99 14.72 -4.16
CA LEU A 21 -6.31 15.03 -5.55
C LEU A 21 -7.19 16.29 -5.69
N ALA A 22 -7.93 16.68 -4.64
CA ALA A 22 -8.75 17.89 -4.64
C ALA A 22 -7.95 19.19 -4.92
N VAL A 23 -6.68 19.19 -4.56
CA VAL A 23 -5.78 20.35 -4.72
C VAL A 23 -4.70 20.13 -5.78
N HIS A 24 -4.76 19.00 -6.51
CA HIS A 24 -3.78 18.69 -7.54
C HIS A 24 -4.09 19.49 -8.82
N PRO A 25 -3.14 20.28 -9.36
CA PRO A 25 -3.41 21.21 -10.44
C PRO A 25 -3.79 20.54 -11.77
N ASP A 26 -3.33 19.31 -12.01
CA ASP A 26 -3.45 18.64 -13.30
C ASP A 26 -4.44 17.45 -13.30
N VAL A 27 -5.19 17.25 -12.21
CA VAL A 27 -6.05 16.07 -12.02
C VAL A 27 -7.51 16.46 -11.81
N THR A 28 -8.40 15.66 -12.40
CA THR A 28 -9.83 15.68 -12.09
C THR A 28 -10.26 14.27 -11.73
N VAL A 29 -10.84 14.09 -10.54
CA VAL A 29 -11.51 12.85 -10.19
C VAL A 29 -12.85 12.81 -10.91
N SER A 30 -13.00 11.87 -11.84
CA SER A 30 -14.20 11.75 -12.70
C SER A 30 -15.18 10.69 -12.23
N CYS A 31 -14.70 9.69 -11.49
CA CYS A 31 -15.58 8.70 -10.87
C CYS A 31 -14.97 8.13 -9.59
N ILE A 32 -15.86 7.75 -8.68
CA ILE A 32 -15.51 7.06 -7.43
C ILE A 32 -16.53 5.99 -7.16
N THR A 33 -16.10 4.80 -6.76
CA THR A 33 -17.02 3.68 -6.62
C THR A 33 -17.11 3.15 -5.19
N SER A 34 -18.30 2.67 -4.87
CA SER A 34 -18.62 1.88 -3.70
C SER A 34 -19.86 1.04 -3.96
N ARG A 35 -19.83 -0.24 -3.58
CA ARG A 35 -20.99 -1.12 -3.71
C ARG A 35 -22.06 -0.84 -2.65
N SER A 36 -21.65 -0.46 -1.44
CA SER A 36 -22.57 -0.23 -0.32
C SER A 36 -23.18 1.17 -0.33
N GLU A 37 -22.53 2.15 -0.96
CA GLU A 37 -22.88 3.56 -0.87
C GLU A 37 -23.19 4.17 -2.25
N ALA A 38 -23.55 3.34 -3.22
CA ALA A 38 -23.93 3.80 -4.56
C ALA A 38 -25.10 4.80 -4.48
N GLY A 39 -24.97 5.94 -5.15
CA GLY A 39 -25.92 7.04 -5.12
C GLY A 39 -25.66 8.09 -4.02
N MET A 40 -24.86 7.81 -3.01
CA MET A 40 -24.55 8.77 -1.94
C MET A 40 -23.57 9.83 -2.45
N PRO A 41 -23.84 11.14 -2.26
CA PRO A 41 -22.87 12.19 -2.54
C PRO A 41 -21.59 12.04 -1.70
N VAL A 42 -20.43 12.27 -2.32
CA VAL A 42 -19.13 12.26 -1.61
C VAL A 42 -19.12 13.25 -0.45
N ALA A 43 -19.70 14.44 -0.65
CA ALA A 43 -19.75 15.48 0.35
C ALA A 43 -20.64 15.15 1.57
N ASP A 44 -21.55 14.18 1.45
CA ASP A 44 -22.36 13.72 2.60
C ASP A 44 -21.58 12.74 3.45
N MET A 45 -20.80 11.85 2.84
CA MET A 45 -19.91 10.95 3.56
C MET A 45 -18.69 11.68 4.14
N TYR A 46 -18.16 12.64 3.39
CA TYR A 46 -16.96 13.40 3.73
C TYR A 46 -17.21 14.91 3.71
N PRO A 47 -17.84 15.47 4.74
CA PRO A 47 -18.21 16.89 4.78
C PRO A 47 -17.05 17.88 4.60
N ASN A 48 -15.84 17.46 4.93
CA ASN A 48 -14.60 18.22 4.71
C ASN A 48 -14.22 18.38 3.24
N LEU A 49 -14.87 17.66 2.32
CA LEU A 49 -14.65 17.73 0.88
C LEU A 49 -15.76 18.52 0.15
N ARG A 50 -16.68 19.15 0.87
CA ARG A 50 -17.70 20.04 0.27
C ARG A 50 -17.05 21.17 -0.51
N GLY A 51 -17.59 21.44 -1.70
CA GLY A 51 -17.07 22.44 -2.63
C GLY A 51 -15.86 22.00 -3.46
N HIS A 52 -15.30 20.81 -3.20
CA HIS A 52 -14.25 20.22 -4.03
C HIS A 52 -14.79 19.19 -5.02
N TYR A 53 -15.84 18.48 -4.67
CA TYR A 53 -16.42 17.42 -5.50
C TYR A 53 -17.95 17.46 -5.51
N ASP A 54 -18.51 17.45 -6.73
CA ASP A 54 -19.94 17.23 -6.99
C ASP A 54 -20.18 15.79 -7.47
N LEU A 55 -19.48 14.83 -6.87
CA LEU A 55 -19.52 13.42 -7.22
C LEU A 55 -20.39 12.65 -6.24
N ALA A 56 -21.09 11.63 -6.74
CA ALA A 56 -21.68 10.57 -5.93
C ALA A 56 -20.95 9.24 -6.18
N PHE A 57 -20.95 8.37 -5.17
CA PHE A 57 -20.45 7.01 -5.34
C PHE A 57 -21.29 6.25 -6.37
N SER A 58 -20.66 5.46 -7.21
CA SER A 58 -21.33 4.57 -8.16
C SER A 58 -20.94 3.11 -7.92
N GLU A 59 -21.71 2.19 -8.49
CA GLU A 59 -21.25 0.80 -8.63
C GLU A 59 -19.95 0.75 -9.46
N PRO A 60 -19.03 -0.18 -9.17
CA PRO A 60 -17.86 -0.40 -10.00
C PRO A 60 -18.26 -0.88 -11.40
N ASP A 61 -17.98 -0.08 -12.41
CA ASP A 61 -18.21 -0.41 -13.80
C ASP A 61 -16.91 -0.24 -14.60
N VAL A 62 -16.45 -1.32 -15.23
CA VAL A 62 -15.18 -1.34 -15.97
C VAL A 62 -15.19 -0.36 -17.14
N LYS A 63 -16.31 -0.18 -17.82
CA LYS A 63 -16.41 0.75 -18.97
C LYS A 63 -16.19 2.20 -18.53
N THR A 64 -16.82 2.58 -17.42
CA THR A 64 -16.63 3.91 -16.81
C THR A 64 -15.21 4.12 -16.35
N LEU A 65 -14.60 3.11 -15.71
CA LEU A 65 -13.20 3.16 -15.25
C LEU A 65 -12.21 3.19 -16.42
N ALA A 66 -12.47 2.44 -17.49
CA ALA A 66 -11.63 2.44 -18.70
C ALA A 66 -11.65 3.77 -19.47
N ALA A 67 -12.63 4.64 -19.21
CA ALA A 67 -12.66 6.00 -19.76
C ALA A 67 -11.76 6.99 -18.97
N CYS A 68 -11.15 6.55 -17.86
CA CYS A 68 -10.18 7.32 -17.09
C CYS A 68 -8.76 7.11 -17.61
N ASP A 69 -7.92 8.14 -17.48
CA ASP A 69 -6.49 8.03 -17.81
C ASP A 69 -5.74 7.22 -16.76
N LEU A 70 -6.19 7.26 -15.50
CA LEU A 70 -5.60 6.58 -14.36
C LEU A 70 -6.69 6.10 -13.39
N VAL A 71 -6.56 4.88 -12.90
CA VAL A 71 -7.46 4.31 -11.89
C VAL A 71 -6.67 3.90 -10.65
N PHE A 72 -7.12 4.36 -9.48
CA PHE A 72 -6.63 3.89 -8.18
C PHE A 72 -7.55 2.81 -7.62
N PHE A 73 -6.96 1.71 -7.15
CA PHE A 73 -7.66 0.69 -6.38
C PHE A 73 -7.37 0.85 -4.89
N ALA A 74 -8.36 1.33 -4.14
CA ALA A 74 -8.35 1.44 -2.67
C ALA A 74 -9.23 0.35 -2.03
N THR A 75 -9.13 -0.87 -2.53
CA THR A 75 -9.98 -2.02 -2.23
C THR A 75 -9.29 -3.04 -1.32
N PRO A 76 -10.06 -3.95 -0.69
CA PRO A 76 -9.48 -5.18 -0.15
C PRO A 76 -8.76 -5.98 -1.23
N HIS A 77 -7.82 -6.85 -0.80
CA HIS A 77 -7.14 -7.79 -1.72
C HIS A 77 -8.16 -8.71 -2.44
N GLY A 78 -7.79 -9.18 -3.62
CA GLY A 78 -8.66 -10.01 -4.47
C GLY A 78 -9.64 -9.24 -5.35
N VAL A 79 -9.74 -7.92 -5.23
CA VAL A 79 -10.65 -7.12 -6.06
C VAL A 79 -9.97 -6.57 -7.30
N ALA A 80 -8.79 -5.98 -7.14
CA ALA A 80 -8.07 -5.37 -8.24
C ALA A 80 -7.70 -6.41 -9.31
N MET A 81 -7.18 -7.57 -8.93
CA MET A 81 -6.77 -8.61 -9.88
C MET A 81 -7.90 -9.10 -10.78
N ARG A 82 -9.16 -9.08 -10.34
CA ARG A 82 -10.32 -9.50 -11.15
C ARG A 82 -10.70 -8.51 -12.23
N MET A 83 -10.47 -7.22 -11.99
CA MET A 83 -10.79 -6.15 -12.94
C MET A 83 -9.62 -5.83 -13.87
N MET A 84 -8.43 -6.31 -13.54
CA MET A 84 -7.20 -5.96 -14.22
C MET A 84 -7.19 -6.34 -15.71
N PRO A 85 -7.58 -7.56 -16.14
CA PRO A 85 -7.51 -7.93 -17.55
C PRO A 85 -8.25 -6.96 -18.47
N GLU A 86 -9.46 -6.54 -18.08
CA GLU A 86 -10.28 -5.64 -18.89
C GLU A 86 -9.71 -4.21 -18.92
N LEU A 87 -9.26 -3.68 -17.78
CA LEU A 87 -8.67 -2.34 -17.70
C LEU A 87 -7.34 -2.27 -18.48
N MET A 88 -6.53 -3.31 -18.40
CA MET A 88 -5.26 -3.37 -19.13
C MET A 88 -5.49 -3.48 -20.63
N ALA A 89 -6.48 -4.25 -21.07
CA ALA A 89 -6.88 -4.33 -22.49
C ALA A 89 -7.39 -2.99 -23.03
N ALA A 90 -8.01 -2.17 -22.20
CA ALA A 90 -8.45 -0.82 -22.53
C ALA A 90 -7.28 0.21 -22.57
N GLY A 91 -6.07 -0.17 -22.15
CA GLY A 91 -4.91 0.73 -22.07
C GLY A 91 -4.92 1.64 -20.84
N THR A 92 -5.82 1.44 -19.89
CA THR A 92 -5.93 2.24 -18.67
C THR A 92 -4.69 2.04 -17.78
N ARG A 93 -4.15 3.13 -17.23
CA ARG A 93 -3.10 3.04 -16.21
C ARG A 93 -3.73 2.78 -14.85
N VAL A 94 -3.07 1.93 -14.04
CA VAL A 94 -3.58 1.55 -12.72
C VAL A 94 -2.52 1.70 -11.65
N VAL A 95 -2.92 2.28 -10.51
CA VAL A 95 -2.17 2.20 -9.25
C VAL A 95 -3.00 1.38 -8.26
N ASP A 96 -2.53 0.19 -7.95
CA ASP A 96 -3.16 -0.69 -6.98
C ASP A 96 -2.59 -0.47 -5.58
N LEU A 97 -3.43 0.01 -4.65
CA LEU A 97 -3.07 0.17 -3.25
C LEU A 97 -3.41 -1.09 -2.41
N SER A 98 -4.04 -2.09 -3.04
CA SER A 98 -4.23 -3.40 -2.43
C SER A 98 -2.92 -4.20 -2.42
N ALA A 99 -2.98 -5.46 -2.04
CA ALA A 99 -1.80 -6.31 -2.00
C ALA A 99 -1.67 -7.23 -3.23
N ASP A 100 -2.57 -7.10 -4.21
CA ASP A 100 -2.73 -8.11 -5.26
C ASP A 100 -1.47 -8.28 -6.13
N PHE A 101 -0.74 -7.19 -6.38
CA PHE A 101 0.39 -7.22 -7.32
C PHE A 101 1.76 -6.93 -6.68
N ARG A 102 1.87 -6.99 -5.35
CA ARG A 102 3.11 -6.63 -4.62
C ARG A 102 4.16 -7.71 -4.64
N LEU A 103 3.75 -8.99 -4.55
CA LEU A 103 4.67 -10.12 -4.49
C LEU A 103 4.90 -10.72 -5.88
N ARG A 104 6.14 -11.06 -6.17
CA ARG A 104 6.53 -11.74 -7.41
C ARG A 104 6.23 -13.24 -7.35
N ASP A 105 6.45 -13.82 -6.19
CA ASP A 105 6.14 -15.22 -5.93
C ASP A 105 4.65 -15.36 -5.59
N LEU A 106 3.89 -15.94 -6.51
CA LEU A 106 2.45 -16.07 -6.38
C LEU A 106 2.03 -17.23 -5.48
N ASP A 107 2.89 -18.22 -5.26
CA ASP A 107 2.65 -19.28 -4.29
C ASP A 107 2.77 -18.70 -2.87
N VAL A 108 3.78 -17.88 -2.62
CA VAL A 108 3.90 -17.11 -1.38
C VAL A 108 2.70 -16.16 -1.22
N TRP A 109 2.28 -15.49 -2.30
CA TRP A 109 1.09 -14.64 -2.22
C TRP A 109 -0.15 -15.44 -1.82
N ALA A 110 -0.38 -16.59 -2.47
CA ALA A 110 -1.54 -17.45 -2.21
C ALA A 110 -1.55 -17.99 -0.76
N GLU A 111 -0.39 -18.38 -0.25
CA GLU A 111 -0.22 -18.82 1.15
C GLU A 111 -0.66 -17.73 2.14
N TRP A 112 -0.17 -16.48 1.93
CA TRP A 112 -0.43 -15.39 2.87
C TRP A 112 -1.81 -14.76 2.75
N TYR A 113 -2.45 -14.84 1.59
CA TYR A 113 -3.77 -14.24 1.34
C TYR A 113 -4.90 -15.27 1.33
N GLY A 114 -4.59 -16.57 1.34
CA GLY A 114 -5.56 -17.66 1.48
C GLY A 114 -6.44 -17.90 0.26
N MET A 115 -5.97 -17.49 -0.93
CA MET A 115 -6.68 -17.68 -2.19
C MET A 115 -5.68 -17.75 -3.35
N PRO A 116 -6.02 -18.39 -4.49
CA PRO A 116 -5.18 -18.34 -5.70
C PRO A 116 -5.17 -16.92 -6.29
N HIS A 117 -4.06 -16.57 -6.94
CA HIS A 117 -3.96 -15.31 -7.68
C HIS A 117 -4.65 -15.45 -9.04
N GLU A 118 -5.59 -14.54 -9.35
CA GLU A 118 -6.43 -14.65 -10.54
C GLU A 118 -5.88 -13.89 -11.77
N SER A 119 -4.75 -13.16 -11.64
CA SER A 119 -4.12 -12.40 -12.74
C SER A 119 -2.59 -12.50 -12.71
N PRO A 120 -2.01 -13.72 -12.86
CA PRO A 120 -0.58 -13.94 -12.73
C PRO A 120 0.24 -13.17 -13.78
N GLU A 121 -0.26 -13.05 -15.00
CA GLU A 121 0.39 -12.32 -16.08
C GLU A 121 0.61 -10.83 -15.77
N TRP A 122 -0.32 -10.23 -15.01
CA TRP A 122 -0.21 -8.82 -14.60
C TRP A 122 0.64 -8.65 -13.34
N ALA A 123 0.69 -9.65 -12.48
CA ALA A 123 1.62 -9.66 -11.35
C ALA A 123 3.07 -9.65 -11.80
N GLU A 124 3.40 -10.36 -12.90
CA GLU A 124 4.73 -10.33 -13.52
C GLU A 124 5.08 -8.95 -14.08
N LYS A 125 4.12 -8.28 -14.73
CA LYS A 125 4.32 -6.98 -15.40
C LYS A 125 4.25 -5.78 -14.45
N ALA A 126 3.64 -5.94 -13.27
CA ALA A 126 3.46 -4.85 -12.32
C ALA A 126 4.80 -4.27 -11.86
N VAL A 127 4.88 -2.96 -11.76
CA VAL A 127 6.02 -2.29 -11.13
C VAL A 127 5.73 -2.14 -9.63
N TYR A 128 6.56 -2.72 -8.77
CA TYR A 128 6.51 -2.46 -7.34
C TYR A 128 6.93 -1.02 -7.06
N GLY A 129 5.95 -0.19 -6.74
CA GLY A 129 6.03 1.25 -6.88
C GLY A 129 6.54 1.99 -5.64
N LEU A 130 7.77 1.72 -5.20
CA LEU A 130 8.48 2.56 -4.23
C LEU A 130 9.23 3.67 -5.00
N PRO A 131 8.71 4.93 -5.02
CA PRO A 131 9.24 5.97 -5.93
C PRO A 131 10.71 6.32 -5.70
N GLU A 132 11.19 6.17 -4.48
CA GLU A 132 12.57 6.42 -4.09
C GLU A 132 13.53 5.48 -4.83
N VAL A 133 13.08 4.26 -5.14
CA VAL A 133 13.88 3.21 -5.79
C VAL A 133 13.63 3.14 -7.29
N VAL A 134 12.37 3.23 -7.72
CA VAL A 134 11.98 2.90 -9.09
C VAL A 134 11.21 3.99 -9.84
N ARG A 135 11.41 5.26 -9.48
CA ARG A 135 10.70 6.42 -10.07
C ARG A 135 10.61 6.38 -11.60
N ASN A 136 11.70 6.06 -12.27
CA ASN A 136 11.72 6.02 -13.74
C ASN A 136 10.87 4.87 -14.32
N LYS A 137 10.79 3.74 -13.63
CA LYS A 137 9.92 2.61 -14.04
C LYS A 137 8.45 2.96 -13.84
N ILE A 138 8.11 3.67 -12.75
CA ILE A 138 6.73 4.11 -12.47
C ILE A 138 6.21 5.02 -13.59
N ARG A 139 7.04 5.89 -14.16
CA ARG A 139 6.63 6.83 -15.21
C ARG A 139 6.05 6.14 -16.45
N THR A 140 6.54 4.96 -16.78
CA THR A 140 6.14 4.21 -17.97
C THR A 140 5.27 2.99 -17.66
N ALA A 141 5.07 2.67 -16.40
CA ALA A 141 4.28 1.52 -15.97
C ALA A 141 2.80 1.70 -16.34
N GLN A 142 2.18 0.65 -16.85
CA GLN A 142 0.74 0.57 -16.96
C GLN A 142 0.10 0.15 -15.63
N LEU A 143 0.75 -0.75 -14.89
CA LEU A 143 0.32 -1.21 -13.57
C LEU A 143 1.41 -0.94 -12.52
N VAL A 144 1.05 -0.18 -11.50
CA VAL A 144 1.90 0.08 -10.34
C VAL A 144 1.29 -0.59 -9.11
N ALA A 145 2.03 -1.51 -8.50
CA ALA A 145 1.69 -2.09 -7.20
C ALA A 145 2.24 -1.18 -6.09
N ASN A 146 1.37 -0.41 -5.44
CA ASN A 146 1.78 0.49 -4.38
C ASN A 146 2.19 -0.31 -3.13
N PRO A 147 3.37 -0.07 -2.55
CA PRO A 147 3.85 -0.79 -1.38
C PRO A 147 2.92 -0.73 -0.17
N GLY A 148 2.96 -1.75 0.67
CA GLY A 148 2.31 -1.74 1.97
C GLY A 148 2.94 -0.71 2.91
N CYS A 149 2.18 -0.28 3.92
CA CYS A 149 2.61 0.77 4.85
C CYS A 149 3.87 0.38 5.65
N TYR A 150 3.90 -0.82 6.23
CA TYR A 150 5.10 -1.33 6.92
C TYR A 150 6.26 -1.62 5.97
N PRO A 151 6.05 -2.27 4.81
CA PRO A 151 7.11 -2.43 3.82
C PRO A 151 7.73 -1.11 3.39
N THR A 152 6.94 -0.06 3.19
CA THR A 152 7.46 1.28 2.88
C THR A 152 8.39 1.79 3.99
N ALA A 153 7.93 1.78 5.24
CA ALA A 153 8.70 2.28 6.37
C ALA A 153 10.01 1.49 6.58
N VAL A 154 9.92 0.16 6.56
CA VAL A 154 11.07 -0.72 6.83
C VAL A 154 12.07 -0.71 5.68
N GLN A 155 11.60 -0.77 4.44
CA GLN A 155 12.50 -0.73 3.28
C GLN A 155 13.23 0.60 3.19
N LEU A 156 12.54 1.73 3.26
CA LEU A 156 13.19 3.05 3.18
C LEU A 156 14.25 3.26 4.27
N GLY A 157 14.04 2.70 5.46
CA GLY A 157 15.02 2.80 6.53
C GLY A 157 16.26 1.89 6.34
N PHE A 158 16.08 0.67 5.80
CA PHE A 158 17.20 -0.24 5.59
C PHE A 158 17.93 -0.07 4.25
N LEU A 159 17.26 0.46 3.22
CA LEU A 159 17.84 0.59 1.89
C LEU A 159 19.22 1.27 1.88
N PRO A 160 19.42 2.45 2.50
CA PRO A 160 20.71 3.11 2.49
C PRO A 160 21.82 2.25 3.13
N LEU A 161 21.49 1.51 4.20
CA LEU A 161 22.43 0.66 4.91
C LEU A 161 22.82 -0.57 4.08
N LEU A 162 21.87 -1.18 3.39
CA LEU A 162 22.11 -2.33 2.52
C LEU A 162 22.89 -1.94 1.26
N GLU A 163 22.53 -0.84 0.63
CA GLU A 163 23.19 -0.32 -0.57
C GLU A 163 24.64 0.11 -0.28
N SER A 164 24.92 0.61 0.92
CA SER A 164 26.29 0.94 1.33
C SER A 164 27.18 -0.28 1.58
N GLY A 165 26.57 -1.47 1.76
CA GLY A 165 27.28 -2.71 2.09
C GLY A 165 27.87 -2.75 3.50
N LEU A 166 27.56 -1.78 4.36
CA LEU A 166 28.15 -1.64 5.70
C LEU A 166 27.56 -2.60 6.73
N VAL A 167 26.33 -3.09 6.51
CA VAL A 167 25.61 -3.92 7.49
C VAL A 167 25.51 -5.38 7.06
N ASP A 168 25.35 -6.27 8.04
CA ASP A 168 25.06 -7.67 7.80
C ASP A 168 23.57 -7.85 7.42
N PRO A 169 23.25 -8.25 6.18
CA PRO A 169 21.86 -8.41 5.75
C PRO A 169 21.17 -9.63 6.37
N SER A 170 21.90 -10.54 7.01
CA SER A 170 21.33 -11.76 7.60
C SER A 170 20.66 -11.52 8.96
N ARG A 171 20.84 -10.35 9.58
CA ARG A 171 20.44 -10.07 10.97
C ARG A 171 19.79 -8.70 11.14
N LEU A 172 18.79 -8.43 10.33
CA LEU A 172 18.00 -7.19 10.40
C LEU A 172 16.82 -7.35 11.37
N ILE A 173 16.56 -6.35 12.21
CA ILE A 173 15.39 -6.33 13.08
C ILE A 173 14.59 -5.06 12.82
N ALA A 174 13.31 -5.20 12.55
CA ALA A 174 12.37 -4.12 12.41
C ALA A 174 11.28 -4.21 13.48
N ASP A 175 11.31 -3.30 14.43
CA ASP A 175 10.32 -3.16 15.50
C ASP A 175 9.46 -1.91 15.21
N ALA A 176 8.24 -2.14 14.71
CA ALA A 176 7.41 -1.10 14.14
C ALA A 176 6.12 -0.86 14.94
N LYS A 177 5.76 0.40 15.13
CA LYS A 177 4.60 0.86 15.91
C LYS A 177 3.65 1.60 14.96
N SER A 178 2.40 1.14 14.88
CA SER A 178 1.37 1.70 13.99
C SER A 178 0.20 2.29 14.75
N GLY A 179 -0.25 3.43 14.28
CA GLY A 179 -1.55 3.98 14.69
C GLY A 179 -2.72 3.14 14.18
N ALA A 180 -3.88 3.33 14.81
CA ALA A 180 -5.09 2.53 14.63
C ALA A 180 -5.70 2.63 13.21
N SER A 181 -5.52 3.76 12.51
CA SER A 181 -6.08 3.97 11.17
C SER A 181 -5.54 2.99 10.11
N GLY A 182 -4.36 2.39 10.36
CA GLY A 182 -3.80 1.34 9.50
C GLY A 182 -4.66 0.08 9.39
N ALA A 183 -5.58 -0.15 10.33
CA ALA A 183 -6.56 -1.24 10.27
C ALA A 183 -7.75 -0.98 9.35
N GLY A 184 -7.85 0.22 8.78
CA GLY A 184 -8.95 0.66 7.92
C GLY A 184 -10.15 1.22 8.71
N ARG A 185 -11.16 1.71 7.98
CA ARG A 185 -12.34 2.39 8.55
C ARG A 185 -13.39 1.44 9.12
N GLN A 186 -13.33 0.17 8.76
CA GLN A 186 -14.30 -0.81 9.24
C GLN A 186 -14.22 -0.96 10.77
N GLY A 187 -15.36 -0.80 11.45
CA GLY A 187 -15.46 -0.95 12.91
C GLY A 187 -15.11 -2.37 13.35
N LYS A 188 -14.22 -2.48 14.34
CA LYS A 188 -13.84 -3.75 14.99
C LYS A 188 -13.66 -3.47 16.47
N ILE A 189 -14.09 -4.40 17.34
CA ILE A 189 -14.01 -4.24 18.80
C ILE A 189 -12.59 -3.82 19.22
N GLY A 190 -11.56 -4.56 18.80
CA GLY A 190 -10.17 -4.26 19.17
C GLY A 190 -9.60 -2.95 18.59
N MET A 191 -10.39 -2.18 17.81
CA MET A 191 -10.06 -0.87 17.26
C MET A 191 -10.94 0.25 17.80
N LEU A 192 -11.83 -0.05 18.75
CA LEU A 192 -12.63 0.98 19.43
C LEU A 192 -11.71 1.85 20.27
N HIS A 193 -12.10 3.13 20.42
CA HIS A 193 -11.30 4.10 21.19
C HIS A 193 -11.00 3.63 22.63
N GLY A 194 -11.97 3.02 23.31
CA GLY A 194 -11.79 2.47 24.65
C GLY A 194 -10.80 1.28 24.73
N GLU A 195 -10.60 0.57 23.63
CA GLU A 195 -9.66 -0.55 23.55
C GLU A 195 -8.24 -0.12 23.12
N VAL A 196 -8.14 0.88 22.25
CA VAL A 196 -6.87 1.34 21.69
C VAL A 196 -6.29 2.52 22.46
N GLY A 197 -7.13 3.39 23.02
CA GLY A 197 -6.74 4.69 23.56
C GLY A 197 -5.72 4.66 24.69
N ALA A 198 -5.59 3.55 25.42
CA ALA A 198 -4.59 3.33 26.46
C ALA A 198 -3.83 1.99 26.28
N SER A 199 -3.81 1.45 25.09
CA SER A 199 -3.23 0.12 24.79
C SER A 199 -1.98 0.22 23.93
N PHE A 200 -0.94 -0.49 24.33
CA PHE A 200 0.26 -0.71 23.55
C PHE A 200 0.47 -2.23 23.46
N LYS A 201 0.32 -2.82 22.27
CA LYS A 201 0.38 -4.28 22.13
C LYS A 201 1.06 -4.72 20.85
N ALA A 202 1.94 -5.72 20.96
CA ALA A 202 2.44 -6.45 19.81
C ALA A 202 1.31 -7.28 19.16
N TYR A 203 1.33 -7.40 17.85
CA TYR A 203 0.42 -8.23 17.10
C TYR A 203 1.09 -8.84 15.86
N GLY A 204 0.68 -10.07 15.49
CA GLY A 204 1.26 -10.76 14.35
C GLY A 204 2.77 -11.04 14.49
N ALA A 205 3.27 -11.26 15.70
CA ALA A 205 4.69 -11.50 15.96
C ALA A 205 5.20 -12.81 15.34
N CYS A 206 4.31 -13.80 15.16
CA CYS A 206 4.65 -15.11 14.55
C CYS A 206 4.60 -15.09 13.02
N GLY A 207 4.36 -13.94 12.40
CA GLY A 207 4.29 -13.75 10.95
C GLY A 207 3.12 -12.87 10.52
N ARG A 208 3.36 -12.05 9.51
CA ARG A 208 2.37 -11.15 8.91
C ARG A 208 2.54 -11.06 7.41
N ARG A 209 1.45 -10.79 6.70
CA ARG A 209 1.40 -10.59 5.25
C ARG A 209 2.41 -9.56 4.70
N HIS A 210 2.91 -8.65 5.52
CA HIS A 210 3.94 -7.68 5.15
C HIS A 210 5.36 -8.26 5.16
N LEU A 211 5.62 -9.36 5.90
CA LEU A 211 6.96 -9.93 6.02
C LEU A 211 7.54 -10.40 4.68
N PRO A 212 6.83 -11.19 3.85
CA PRO A 212 7.36 -11.58 2.54
C PRO A 212 7.61 -10.37 1.62
N GLU A 213 6.76 -9.34 1.67
CA GLU A 213 6.95 -8.10 0.92
C GLU A 213 8.20 -7.33 1.37
N ILE A 214 8.44 -7.24 2.69
CA ILE A 214 9.65 -6.63 3.26
C ILE A 214 10.88 -7.41 2.79
N ARG A 215 10.87 -8.73 2.95
CA ARG A 215 11.98 -9.59 2.51
C ARG A 215 12.28 -9.43 1.04
N GLN A 216 11.27 -9.47 0.18
CA GLN A 216 11.42 -9.29 -1.27
C GLN A 216 12.17 -8.00 -1.61
N GLY A 217 11.74 -6.86 -1.05
CA GLY A 217 12.37 -5.57 -1.34
C GLY A 217 13.78 -5.44 -0.79
N LEU A 218 14.01 -5.90 0.44
CA LEU A 218 15.34 -5.86 1.06
C LEU A 218 16.33 -6.85 0.40
N SER A 219 15.88 -8.04 0.00
CA SER A 219 16.71 -9.00 -0.73
C SER A 219 17.13 -8.46 -2.10
N GLN A 220 16.25 -7.73 -2.77
CA GLN A 220 16.58 -7.06 -4.02
C GLN A 220 17.67 -5.99 -3.82
N ALA A 221 17.60 -5.21 -2.74
CA ALA A 221 18.59 -4.19 -2.42
C ALA A 221 19.94 -4.77 -1.97
N ALA A 222 19.90 -5.86 -1.20
CA ALA A 222 21.10 -6.55 -0.73
C ALA A 222 21.79 -7.41 -1.81
N GLY A 223 21.13 -7.67 -2.93
CA GLY A 223 21.61 -8.59 -3.97
C GLY A 223 21.62 -10.06 -3.55
N GLY A 224 20.84 -10.45 -2.55
CA GLY A 224 20.76 -11.81 -2.01
C GLY A 224 19.75 -11.88 -0.86
N ASP A 225 19.55 -13.08 -0.32
CA ASP A 225 18.61 -13.30 0.78
C ASP A 225 18.95 -12.50 2.04
N VAL A 226 17.92 -12.01 2.71
CA VAL A 226 18.05 -11.27 3.97
C VAL A 226 17.35 -12.00 5.12
N GLY A 227 17.95 -11.93 6.31
CA GLY A 227 17.36 -12.36 7.57
C GLY A 227 16.64 -11.19 8.24
N VAL A 228 15.32 -11.22 8.29
CA VAL A 228 14.52 -10.14 8.91
C VAL A 228 13.63 -10.68 10.01
N THR A 229 13.81 -10.14 11.23
CA THR A 229 12.83 -10.23 12.31
C THR A 229 11.95 -9.01 12.27
N PHE A 230 10.64 -9.21 12.02
CA PHE A 230 9.67 -8.12 11.96
C PHE A 230 8.61 -8.26 13.04
N VAL A 231 8.53 -7.28 13.92
CA VAL A 231 7.52 -7.20 14.97
C VAL A 231 6.72 -5.92 14.79
N SER A 232 5.40 -6.04 14.81
CA SER A 232 4.50 -4.88 14.70
C SER A 232 3.70 -4.67 15.97
N HIS A 233 3.53 -3.41 16.36
CA HIS A 233 2.74 -2.99 17.50
C HIS A 233 1.59 -2.08 17.07
N LEU A 234 0.48 -2.17 17.76
CA LEU A 234 -0.60 -1.20 17.73
C LEU A 234 -0.43 -0.27 18.93
N ILE A 235 -0.43 1.03 18.68
CA ILE A 235 -0.22 2.05 19.70
C ILE A 235 -1.39 3.03 19.75
N PRO A 236 -1.60 3.78 20.86
CA PRO A 236 -2.72 4.70 21.06
C PRO A 236 -2.54 6.00 20.27
N MET A 237 -2.34 5.88 18.97
CA MET A 237 -2.27 6.98 18.03
C MET A 237 -3.25 6.76 16.87
N VAL A 238 -3.68 7.83 16.24
CA VAL A 238 -4.60 7.72 15.09
C VAL A 238 -3.86 7.28 13.85
N ARG A 239 -2.76 7.94 13.48
CA ARG A 239 -2.04 7.77 12.21
C ARG A 239 -0.54 7.64 12.41
N GLY A 240 0.11 7.10 11.39
CA GLY A 240 1.55 7.01 11.27
C GLY A 240 2.10 5.64 11.64
N ILE A 241 3.34 5.41 11.22
CA ILE A 241 4.17 4.26 11.61
C ILE A 241 5.53 4.80 12.03
N GLU A 242 5.95 4.48 13.23
CA GLU A 242 7.32 4.59 13.68
C GLU A 242 7.97 3.22 13.56
N ALA A 243 9.15 3.12 12.96
CA ALA A 243 9.91 1.90 12.84
C ALA A 243 11.32 2.08 13.41
N THR A 244 11.61 1.40 14.51
CA THR A 244 12.96 1.29 15.02
C THR A 244 13.65 0.12 14.33
N LEU A 245 14.74 0.42 13.65
CA LEU A 245 15.46 -0.54 12.84
C LEU A 245 16.86 -0.80 13.43
N TYR A 246 17.21 -2.08 13.55
CA TYR A 246 18.49 -2.51 14.08
C TYR A 246 19.23 -3.33 13.03
N ALA A 247 20.49 -3.01 12.82
CA ALA A 247 21.39 -3.75 11.95
C ALA A 247 22.77 -3.87 12.60
N GLU A 248 23.48 -4.97 12.36
CA GLU A 248 24.84 -5.15 12.79
C GLU A 248 25.79 -4.64 11.71
N LEU A 249 26.79 -3.84 12.09
CA LEU A 249 27.87 -3.47 11.19
C LEU A 249 28.74 -4.70 10.87
N ARG A 250 29.10 -4.86 9.60
CA ARG A 250 30.09 -5.88 9.21
C ARG A 250 31.46 -5.63 9.83
N ASN A 251 31.81 -4.35 9.99
CA ASN A 251 33.02 -3.93 10.67
C ASN A 251 32.67 -2.76 11.62
N PRO A 252 32.88 -2.89 12.94
CA PRO A 252 32.62 -1.82 13.92
C PRO A 252 33.33 -0.49 13.62
N ALA A 253 34.49 -0.52 12.94
CA ALA A 253 35.19 0.69 12.52
C ALA A 253 34.47 1.53 11.46
N ASP A 254 33.39 1.00 10.87
CA ASP A 254 32.59 1.72 9.87
C ASP A 254 31.47 2.59 10.48
N PHE A 255 31.39 2.69 11.82
CA PHE A 255 30.34 3.47 12.48
C PHE A 255 30.32 4.95 12.03
N ASP A 256 31.50 5.55 11.87
CA ASP A 256 31.63 6.96 11.44
C ASP A 256 31.25 7.18 9.94
N ARG A 257 30.94 6.11 9.21
CA ARG A 257 30.53 6.14 7.78
C ARG A 257 29.03 6.09 7.60
N LEU A 258 28.27 5.84 8.68
CA LEU A 258 26.82 5.86 8.69
C LEU A 258 26.27 7.29 8.78
#